data_3078ac77726278b6229181486016b73d
#
_entry.id   3078ac77726278b6229181486016b73d
#
_cell.length_a   1.000
_cell.length_b   1.000
_cell.length_c   1.000
_cell.angle_alpha   90.00
_cell.angle_beta   90.00
_cell.angle_gamma   90.00
#
_symmetry.space_group_name_H-M   'P 1'
#
loop_
_entity.id
_entity.type
_entity.pdbx_description
1 polymer ?
#
loop_
_entity_poly.entity_id
_entity_poly.type
_entity_poly.pdbx_seq_one_letter_code
_entity_poly.pdbx_strand_id
1 'polypeptide(L)'
;MSALNTYIVTFNCAREKVDPKVFACHLLDALPKPQAPDVLILSLQEVAPIAYAFLGGSYLTPYFDRFRHAVEVAATAIPNGSQYTNIITRNVGMTAIMAFIPNDQANRIKWLETGGVGVGVQQMGNKGAVGLRMGYSYEDEVIELAAVAAHLAPMENGLERRNEDWKNIVRGLVFTPVNENAVRTATKLRASHRNTGEDEPLLPGSPDNFTIPTSGLYTPTSHLILAGDLNYRTSRSKPSPVDYRLYPQPTKDVTDPRHYSNLLKEDQLSSELRAGRTCHGLREASIRFAPTYKYSDKQQAVAETNDGSTWDWAKHRFPSWCDRILYLDLPLWMKTEDPPASIRVNNYTSLPLMSTSDHRPVALSLSLPTTAIPTPTEAAADSDVRINPPFTINPQWRQRRATARRKEIVVGLLAFLVLTWEGRTLILAMIVGASGGWFIMMSILAT
;
A
#
# COMPACT_ATOMS: atom_id res chain seq x y z
N MET A 1 6.25 23.13 18.92
CA MET A 1 7.32 22.52 18.09
C MET A 1 6.75 22.31 16.70
N SER A 2 7.51 22.67 15.69
CA SER A 2 7.20 22.35 14.29
C SER A 2 7.20 20.82 14.12
N ALA A 3 6.37 20.30 13.22
CA ALA A 3 6.24 18.87 12.98
C ALA A 3 5.99 18.62 11.49
N LEU A 4 6.53 17.54 10.97
CA LEU A 4 6.20 17.02 9.64
C LEU A 4 4.90 16.22 9.75
N ASN A 5 3.81 16.80 9.28
CA ASN A 5 2.49 16.18 9.33
C ASN A 5 2.35 15.17 8.19
N THR A 6 2.36 13.90 8.52
CA THR A 6 2.26 12.79 7.58
C THR A 6 0.90 12.12 7.70
N TYR A 7 0.22 11.94 6.59
CA TYR A 7 -1.09 11.31 6.51
C TYR A 7 -1.05 10.09 5.60
N ILE A 8 -1.42 8.95 6.13
CA ILE A 8 -1.35 7.68 5.43
C ILE A 8 -2.75 7.07 5.36
N VAL A 9 -3.16 6.61 4.17
CA VAL A 9 -4.38 5.84 3.98
C VAL A 9 -4.03 4.52 3.34
N THR A 10 -4.50 3.42 3.91
CA THR A 10 -4.44 2.10 3.27
C THR A 10 -5.83 1.67 2.83
N PHE A 11 -5.91 1.09 1.62
CA PHE A 11 -7.17 0.65 1.05
C PHE A 11 -6.98 -0.56 0.12
N ASN A 12 -7.69 -1.64 0.40
CA ASN A 12 -7.85 -2.74 -0.53
C ASN A 12 -8.98 -2.39 -1.51
N CYS A 13 -8.64 -2.18 -2.79
CA CYS A 13 -9.54 -1.69 -3.83
C CYS A 13 -10.44 -2.78 -4.43
N ALA A 14 -10.30 -4.04 -4.00
CA ALA A 14 -11.04 -5.20 -4.52
C ALA A 14 -10.99 -5.33 -6.07
N ARG A 15 -9.95 -4.78 -6.72
CA ARG A 15 -9.72 -4.75 -8.18
C ARG A 15 -10.66 -3.82 -8.96
N GLU A 16 -11.44 -3.02 -8.26
CA GLU A 16 -12.39 -2.08 -8.84
C GLU A 16 -11.83 -0.66 -8.90
N LYS A 17 -12.39 0.14 -9.81
CA LYS A 17 -12.07 1.57 -9.91
C LYS A 17 -12.90 2.35 -8.90
N VAL A 18 -12.25 3.07 -7.99
CA VAL A 18 -12.95 3.94 -7.05
C VAL A 18 -13.69 5.09 -7.76
N ASP A 19 -14.81 5.55 -7.19
CA ASP A 19 -15.36 6.84 -7.55
C ASP A 19 -14.52 7.94 -6.88
N PRO A 20 -13.88 8.84 -7.66
CA PRO A 20 -13.00 9.86 -7.09
C PRO A 20 -13.71 10.82 -6.15
N LYS A 21 -14.97 11.16 -6.43
CA LYS A 21 -15.73 12.11 -5.62
C LYS A 21 -16.13 11.50 -4.29
N VAL A 22 -16.65 10.27 -4.32
CA VAL A 22 -17.01 9.53 -3.10
C VAL A 22 -15.77 9.30 -2.22
N PHE A 23 -14.66 8.85 -2.82
CA PHE A 23 -13.42 8.64 -2.08
C PHE A 23 -12.87 9.97 -1.50
N ALA A 24 -12.94 11.06 -2.26
CA ALA A 24 -12.48 12.39 -1.84
C ALA A 24 -13.24 12.93 -0.63
N CYS A 25 -14.56 12.69 -0.56
CA CYS A 25 -15.40 13.16 0.55
C CYS A 25 -14.89 12.64 1.90
N HIS A 26 -14.27 11.48 1.93
CA HIS A 26 -13.84 10.82 3.16
C HIS A 26 -12.32 10.70 3.32
N LEU A 27 -11.56 11.00 2.25
CA LEU A 27 -10.11 10.81 2.22
C LEU A 27 -9.42 11.46 3.42
N LEU A 28 -9.87 12.64 3.83
CA LEU A 28 -9.22 13.46 4.86
C LEU A 28 -9.96 13.47 6.22
N ASP A 29 -10.94 12.60 6.43
CA ASP A 29 -11.76 12.57 7.66
C ASP A 29 -10.95 12.31 8.94
N ALA A 30 -9.79 11.67 8.82
CA ALA A 30 -8.91 11.42 9.97
C ALA A 30 -7.90 12.54 10.25
N LEU A 31 -7.90 13.64 9.48
CA LEU A 31 -7.03 14.78 9.74
C LEU A 31 -7.53 15.62 10.92
N PRO A 32 -6.63 16.13 11.78
CA PRO A 32 -6.98 17.20 12.70
C PRO A 32 -7.30 18.46 11.89
N LYS A 33 -8.52 18.98 12.02
CA LYS A 33 -8.95 20.20 11.28
C LYS A 33 -8.24 21.44 11.82
N PRO A 34 -7.83 22.38 10.94
CA PRO A 34 -7.95 22.46 9.47
C PRO A 34 -6.60 22.30 8.71
N GLN A 35 -5.63 21.55 9.20
CA GLN A 35 -4.26 21.56 8.68
C GLN A 35 -4.07 20.48 7.59
N ALA A 36 -3.62 20.92 6.41
CA ALA A 36 -3.20 20.03 5.34
C ALA A 36 -1.96 19.21 5.73
N PRO A 37 -1.85 17.92 5.38
CA PRO A 37 -0.63 17.15 5.61
C PRO A 37 0.49 17.60 4.66
N ASP A 38 1.72 17.64 5.19
CA ASP A 38 2.93 17.89 4.40
C ASP A 38 3.23 16.73 3.46
N VAL A 39 2.90 15.51 3.89
CA VAL A 39 3.06 14.28 3.10
C VAL A 39 1.78 13.45 3.20
N LEU A 40 1.18 13.12 2.05
CA LEU A 40 0.04 12.22 1.94
C LEU A 40 0.45 10.97 1.19
N ILE A 41 0.22 9.79 1.78
CA ILE A 41 0.59 8.49 1.23
C ILE A 41 -0.65 7.61 1.11
N LEU A 42 -0.85 7.05 -0.08
CA LEU A 42 -1.85 6.01 -0.33
C LEU A 42 -1.14 4.66 -0.49
N SER A 43 -1.48 3.72 0.37
CA SER A 43 -1.09 2.31 0.32
C SER A 43 -2.26 1.51 -0.22
N LEU A 44 -2.14 1.01 -1.45
CA LEU A 44 -3.25 0.41 -2.18
C LEU A 44 -3.00 -1.08 -2.41
N GLN A 45 -4.03 -1.90 -2.23
CA GLN A 45 -3.99 -3.32 -2.48
C GLN A 45 -5.12 -3.70 -3.44
N GLU A 46 -4.91 -4.77 -4.21
CA GLU A 46 -5.83 -5.21 -5.27
C GLU A 46 -6.26 -4.05 -6.18
N VAL A 47 -5.28 -3.21 -6.60
CA VAL A 47 -5.52 -1.96 -7.35
C VAL A 47 -6.22 -2.16 -8.69
N ALA A 48 -6.04 -3.34 -9.32
CA ALA A 48 -6.63 -3.68 -10.62
C ALA A 48 -6.73 -5.21 -10.77
N PRO A 49 -7.53 -5.72 -11.73
CA PRO A 49 -7.51 -7.12 -12.14
C PRO A 49 -6.09 -7.61 -12.44
N ILE A 50 -5.82 -8.89 -12.13
CA ILE A 50 -4.48 -9.47 -12.22
C ILE A 50 -3.83 -9.31 -13.59
N ALA A 51 -4.61 -9.36 -14.66
CA ALA A 51 -4.14 -9.13 -16.03
C ALA A 51 -3.46 -7.76 -16.16
N TYR A 52 -4.16 -6.71 -15.79
CA TYR A 52 -3.68 -5.33 -15.88
C TYR A 52 -2.57 -5.04 -14.86
N ALA A 53 -2.72 -5.54 -13.62
CA ALA A 53 -1.73 -5.35 -12.57
C ALA A 53 -0.38 -6.01 -12.89
N PHE A 54 -0.40 -7.17 -13.57
CA PHE A 54 0.82 -7.89 -13.96
C PHE A 54 1.44 -7.36 -15.24
N LEU A 55 0.66 -6.84 -16.17
CA LEU A 55 1.19 -6.13 -17.33
C LEU A 55 1.80 -4.79 -16.92
N GLY A 56 1.10 -4.04 -16.07
CA GLY A 56 1.55 -2.72 -15.60
C GLY A 56 1.41 -1.63 -16.68
N GLY A 57 2.13 -0.55 -16.48
CA GLY A 57 2.18 0.56 -17.44
C GLY A 57 0.81 1.20 -17.66
N SER A 58 0.50 1.53 -18.90
CA SER A 58 -0.76 2.20 -19.29
C SER A 58 -2.04 1.47 -18.86
N TYR A 59 -1.97 0.17 -18.60
CA TYR A 59 -3.12 -0.59 -18.08
C TYR A 59 -3.54 -0.16 -16.67
N LEU A 60 -2.61 0.37 -15.88
CA LEU A 60 -2.88 0.84 -14.52
C LEU A 60 -3.24 2.33 -14.44
N THR A 61 -2.91 3.12 -15.46
CA THR A 61 -3.22 4.55 -15.52
C THR A 61 -4.68 4.87 -15.17
N PRO A 62 -5.71 4.17 -15.72
CA PRO A 62 -7.11 4.47 -15.41
C PRO A 62 -7.49 4.22 -13.93
N TYR A 63 -6.73 3.39 -13.20
CA TYR A 63 -6.94 3.14 -11.78
C TYR A 63 -6.25 4.21 -10.93
N PHE A 64 -5.00 4.56 -11.22
CA PHE A 64 -4.26 5.56 -10.48
C PHE A 64 -4.79 6.99 -10.69
N ASP A 65 -5.29 7.31 -11.90
CA ASP A 65 -5.89 8.62 -12.17
C ASP A 65 -7.12 8.89 -11.29
N ARG A 66 -7.87 7.85 -10.92
CA ARG A 66 -8.99 8.00 -9.98
C ARG A 66 -8.52 8.49 -8.61
N PHE A 67 -7.41 7.97 -8.11
CA PHE A 67 -6.82 8.40 -6.83
C PHE A 67 -6.18 9.79 -6.95
N ARG A 68 -5.50 10.11 -8.07
CA ARG A 68 -5.00 11.47 -8.31
C ARG A 68 -6.13 12.48 -8.27
N HIS A 69 -7.20 12.19 -9.00
CA HIS A 69 -8.38 13.07 -9.01
C HIS A 69 -9.06 13.16 -7.63
N ALA A 70 -9.15 12.05 -6.89
CA ALA A 70 -9.69 12.07 -5.54
C ALA A 70 -8.87 12.97 -4.59
N VAL A 71 -7.54 12.93 -4.67
CA VAL A 71 -6.66 13.82 -3.89
C VAL A 71 -6.85 15.28 -4.31
N GLU A 72 -6.97 15.57 -5.60
CA GLU A 72 -7.24 16.92 -6.11
C GLU A 72 -8.57 17.46 -5.58
N VAL A 73 -9.65 16.67 -5.63
CA VAL A 73 -10.96 17.04 -5.11
C VAL A 73 -10.93 17.24 -3.60
N ALA A 74 -10.33 16.30 -2.84
CA ALA A 74 -10.24 16.40 -1.39
C ALA A 74 -9.44 17.64 -0.94
N ALA A 75 -8.39 18.00 -1.68
CA ALA A 75 -7.57 19.17 -1.42
C ALA A 75 -8.38 20.49 -1.51
N THR A 76 -9.41 20.56 -2.34
CA THR A 76 -10.27 21.75 -2.43
C THR A 76 -11.10 22.00 -1.17
N ALA A 77 -11.32 20.97 -0.34
CA ALA A 77 -12.03 21.07 0.92
C ALA A 77 -11.17 21.62 2.08
N ILE A 78 -9.85 21.74 1.88
CA ILE A 78 -8.93 22.30 2.87
C ILE A 78 -8.97 23.83 2.77
N PRO A 79 -9.13 24.57 3.88
CA PRO A 79 -9.01 26.02 3.88
C PRO A 79 -7.68 26.47 3.31
N ASN A 80 -7.69 27.46 2.43
CA ASN A 80 -6.53 27.97 1.64
C ASN A 80 -5.99 27.04 0.56
N GLY A 81 -6.72 25.97 0.21
CA GLY A 81 -6.62 25.26 -1.06
C GLY A 81 -5.22 24.81 -1.48
N SER A 82 -4.53 24.01 -0.66
CA SER A 82 -3.25 23.44 -1.09
C SER A 82 -3.48 22.43 -2.21
N GLN A 83 -2.98 22.70 -3.40
CA GLN A 83 -2.91 21.68 -4.44
C GLN A 83 -1.78 20.70 -4.16
N TYR A 84 -2.00 19.42 -4.46
CA TYR A 84 -1.02 18.35 -4.25
C TYR A 84 -0.38 17.89 -5.55
N THR A 85 0.94 17.69 -5.53
CA THR A 85 1.68 17.01 -6.59
C THR A 85 1.85 15.54 -6.22
N ASN A 86 1.49 14.63 -7.13
CA ASN A 86 1.88 13.24 -7.04
C ASN A 86 3.37 13.12 -7.36
N ILE A 87 4.21 12.92 -6.34
CA ILE A 87 5.67 12.84 -6.49
C ILE A 87 6.11 11.47 -7.00
N ILE A 88 5.34 10.43 -6.68
CA ILE A 88 5.63 9.07 -7.13
C ILE A 88 4.38 8.18 -7.09
N THR A 89 4.30 7.29 -8.07
CA THR A 89 3.38 6.14 -8.10
C THR A 89 4.20 4.91 -8.48
N ARG A 90 4.17 3.86 -7.67
CA ARG A 90 4.87 2.59 -7.92
C ARG A 90 3.99 1.42 -7.54
N ASN A 91 4.15 0.30 -8.24
CA ASN A 91 3.46 -0.93 -7.90
C ASN A 91 4.36 -2.17 -8.02
N VAL A 92 3.98 -3.21 -7.30
CA VAL A 92 4.45 -4.58 -7.47
C VAL A 92 3.22 -5.45 -7.66
N GLY A 93 2.94 -5.79 -8.92
CA GLY A 93 1.72 -6.46 -9.30
C GLY A 93 0.48 -5.70 -8.79
N MET A 94 -0.27 -6.31 -7.87
CA MET A 94 -1.54 -5.78 -7.36
C MET A 94 -1.40 -4.85 -6.14
N THR A 95 -0.20 -4.61 -5.64
CA THR A 95 0.07 -3.70 -4.51
C THR A 95 0.73 -2.44 -5.02
N ALA A 96 0.24 -1.27 -4.61
CA ALA A 96 0.78 0.02 -5.06
C ALA A 96 0.95 1.01 -3.92
N ILE A 97 1.85 1.97 -4.12
CA ILE A 97 2.05 3.13 -3.27
C ILE A 97 2.01 4.40 -4.12
N MET A 98 1.31 5.41 -3.63
CA MET A 98 1.29 6.74 -4.21
C MET A 98 1.64 7.75 -3.12
N ALA A 99 2.50 8.72 -3.42
CA ALA A 99 2.82 9.79 -2.49
C ALA A 99 2.55 11.15 -3.12
N PHE A 100 2.04 12.05 -2.29
CA PHE A 100 1.64 13.39 -2.67
C PHE A 100 2.18 14.39 -1.65
N ILE A 101 2.56 15.56 -2.10
CA ILE A 101 2.98 16.69 -1.29
C ILE A 101 2.34 17.97 -1.81
N PRO A 102 2.16 19.02 -0.99
CA PRO A 102 1.72 20.32 -1.46
C PRO A 102 2.63 20.85 -2.56
N ASN A 103 2.07 21.50 -3.58
CA ASN A 103 2.83 21.98 -4.75
C ASN A 103 3.96 22.94 -4.36
N ASP A 104 3.72 23.79 -3.39
CA ASP A 104 4.69 24.78 -2.86
C ASP A 104 5.83 24.12 -2.07
N GLN A 105 5.68 22.85 -1.70
CA GLN A 105 6.67 22.09 -0.94
C GLN A 105 7.42 21.05 -1.81
N ALA A 106 7.14 20.98 -3.12
CA ALA A 106 7.74 19.99 -4.02
C ALA A 106 9.28 20.07 -4.08
N ASN A 107 9.86 21.26 -3.88
CA ASN A 107 11.30 21.51 -3.84
C ASN A 107 11.98 21.00 -2.53
N ARG A 108 11.20 20.63 -1.51
CA ARG A 108 11.68 20.04 -0.26
C ARG A 108 12.12 18.59 -0.43
N ILE A 109 11.66 17.90 -1.48
CA ILE A 109 12.14 16.55 -1.77
C ILE A 109 13.52 16.62 -2.40
N LYS A 110 14.51 16.12 -1.68
CA LYS A 110 15.92 16.13 -2.10
C LYS A 110 16.29 14.91 -2.91
N TRP A 111 15.76 13.76 -2.55
CA TRP A 111 15.99 12.48 -3.24
C TRP A 111 14.82 11.53 -3.00
N LEU A 112 14.68 10.56 -3.91
CA LEU A 112 13.68 9.48 -3.86
C LEU A 112 14.33 8.15 -4.19
N GLU A 113 13.95 7.13 -3.44
CA GLU A 113 14.27 5.74 -3.68
C GLU A 113 13.01 4.90 -3.70
N THR A 114 13.02 3.80 -4.44
CA THR A 114 11.91 2.84 -4.46
C THR A 114 12.42 1.42 -4.35
N GLY A 115 11.59 0.55 -3.81
CA GLY A 115 11.87 -0.87 -3.72
C GLY A 115 10.59 -1.69 -3.84
N GLY A 116 10.73 -2.94 -4.25
CA GLY A 116 9.56 -3.79 -4.37
C GLY A 116 9.88 -5.27 -4.34
N VAL A 117 9.00 -6.06 -3.73
CA VAL A 117 9.14 -7.51 -3.60
C VAL A 117 7.79 -8.21 -3.68
N GLY A 118 7.69 -9.27 -4.50
CA GLY A 118 6.56 -10.17 -4.49
C GLY A 118 6.74 -11.26 -3.44
N VAL A 119 5.67 -11.58 -2.71
CA VAL A 119 5.62 -12.70 -1.75
C VAL A 119 4.49 -13.68 -2.06
N GLY A 120 3.77 -13.45 -3.14
CA GLY A 120 2.71 -14.32 -3.60
C GLY A 120 3.21 -15.65 -4.19
N VAL A 121 2.38 -16.26 -5.01
CA VAL A 121 2.70 -17.52 -5.68
C VAL A 121 3.98 -17.35 -6.51
N GLN A 122 4.98 -18.17 -6.25
CA GLN A 122 6.30 -18.10 -6.91
C GLN A 122 6.96 -16.72 -6.84
N GLN A 123 6.73 -15.97 -5.78
CA GLN A 123 7.24 -14.61 -5.53
C GLN A 123 6.66 -13.54 -6.50
N MET A 124 5.55 -13.83 -7.18
CA MET A 124 4.85 -12.84 -8.00
C MET A 124 4.09 -11.83 -7.13
N GLY A 125 3.80 -10.67 -7.70
CA GLY A 125 3.19 -9.52 -7.04
C GLY A 125 1.66 -9.59 -6.87
N ASN A 126 1.03 -10.79 -6.93
CA ASN A 126 -0.36 -10.94 -6.48
C ASN A 126 -0.49 -10.74 -4.96
N LYS A 127 0.60 -10.92 -4.22
CA LYS A 127 0.85 -10.46 -2.86
C LYS A 127 2.30 -9.94 -2.81
N GLY A 128 2.56 -8.91 -2.00
CA GLY A 128 3.89 -8.33 -1.97
C GLY A 128 3.96 -7.03 -1.20
N ALA A 129 5.07 -6.34 -1.36
CA ALA A 129 5.25 -5.01 -0.83
C ALA A 129 5.97 -4.10 -1.85
N VAL A 130 5.61 -2.85 -1.83
CA VAL A 130 6.28 -1.77 -2.55
C VAL A 130 6.53 -0.62 -1.60
N GLY A 131 7.74 -0.08 -1.63
CA GLY A 131 8.14 1.00 -0.74
C GLY A 131 8.69 2.20 -1.50
N LEU A 132 8.54 3.35 -0.89
CA LEU A 132 9.27 4.57 -1.20
C LEU A 132 10.10 4.96 0.01
N ARG A 133 11.24 5.61 -0.24
CA ARG A 133 12.03 6.33 0.74
C ARG A 133 12.39 7.68 0.15
N MET A 134 12.31 8.74 0.95
CA MET A 134 12.60 10.09 0.50
C MET A 134 13.33 10.89 1.58
N GLY A 135 14.16 11.80 1.14
CA GLY A 135 14.70 12.87 1.97
C GLY A 135 13.84 14.13 1.84
N TYR A 136 13.21 14.55 2.92
CA TYR A 136 12.39 15.75 3.00
C TYR A 136 13.16 16.84 3.75
N SER A 137 13.45 17.95 3.07
CA SER A 137 14.17 19.09 3.67
C SER A 137 13.25 19.96 4.49
N TYR A 138 13.63 20.17 5.74
CA TYR A 138 12.97 21.11 6.65
C TYR A 138 14.06 21.99 7.27
N GLU A 139 14.01 23.30 6.99
CA GLU A 139 15.10 24.21 7.33
C GLU A 139 16.46 23.66 6.83
N ASP A 140 17.43 23.47 7.70
CA ASP A 140 18.75 22.92 7.38
C ASP A 140 18.86 21.40 7.53
N GLU A 141 17.76 20.73 7.94
CA GLU A 141 17.69 19.29 8.17
C GLU A 141 17.11 18.54 6.98
N VAL A 142 17.50 17.27 6.82
CA VAL A 142 16.89 16.33 5.88
C VAL A 142 16.31 15.15 6.64
N ILE A 143 14.99 15.13 6.73
CA ILE A 143 14.24 14.06 7.39
C ILE A 143 14.08 12.91 6.40
N GLU A 144 14.54 11.73 6.79
CA GLU A 144 14.36 10.52 5.98
C GLU A 144 13.05 9.81 6.35
N LEU A 145 12.16 9.65 5.38
CA LEU A 145 10.88 8.96 5.54
C LEU A 145 10.79 7.79 4.57
N ALA A 146 10.67 6.59 5.12
CA ALA A 146 10.36 5.37 4.38
C ALA A 146 8.89 4.98 4.63
N ALA A 147 8.16 4.68 3.56
CA ALA A 147 6.81 4.15 3.64
C ALA A 147 6.68 2.91 2.75
N VAL A 148 5.98 1.90 3.25
CA VAL A 148 5.79 0.62 2.58
C VAL A 148 4.30 0.27 2.53
N ALA A 149 3.81 0.04 1.32
CA ALA A 149 2.52 -0.59 1.08
C ALA A 149 2.69 -2.10 1.01
N ALA A 150 1.93 -2.86 1.79
CA ALA A 150 2.04 -4.31 1.84
C ALA A 150 0.68 -5.00 1.64
N HIS A 151 0.73 -6.20 1.05
CA HIS A 151 -0.41 -7.09 0.93
C HIS A 151 0.06 -8.53 1.20
N LEU A 152 -0.34 -9.09 2.34
CA LEU A 152 0.10 -10.40 2.81
C LEU A 152 -0.91 -11.50 2.47
N ALA A 153 -0.52 -12.75 2.76
CA ALA A 153 -1.31 -13.94 2.46
C ALA A 153 -2.69 -13.92 3.14
N PRO A 154 -3.77 -14.24 2.40
CA PRO A 154 -5.13 -14.28 2.93
C PRO A 154 -5.39 -15.54 3.76
N MET A 155 -6.65 -15.74 4.14
CA MET A 155 -7.24 -16.88 4.83
C MET A 155 -6.92 -16.96 6.32
N GLU A 156 -7.84 -17.57 7.05
CA GLU A 156 -7.78 -17.73 8.51
C GLU A 156 -6.57 -18.57 8.94
N ASN A 157 -6.31 -19.67 8.24
CA ASN A 157 -5.19 -20.58 8.49
C ASN A 157 -3.84 -20.10 7.93
N GLY A 158 -3.79 -18.87 7.42
CA GLY A 158 -2.58 -18.32 6.80
C GLY A 158 -1.63 -17.58 7.75
N LEU A 159 -1.74 -17.74 9.07
CA LEU A 159 -0.96 -16.97 10.04
C LEU A 159 0.56 -17.13 9.84
N GLU A 160 1.04 -18.36 9.80
CA GLU A 160 2.46 -18.68 9.63
C GLU A 160 2.98 -18.17 8.27
N ARG A 161 2.11 -18.22 7.24
CA ARG A 161 2.44 -17.69 5.92
C ARG A 161 2.57 -16.17 5.93
N ARG A 162 1.74 -15.43 6.65
CA ARG A 162 1.87 -13.97 6.81
C ARG A 162 3.18 -13.59 7.50
N ASN A 163 3.57 -14.33 8.53
CA ASN A 163 4.86 -14.12 9.21
C ASN A 163 6.05 -14.42 8.26
N GLU A 164 5.96 -15.45 7.43
CA GLU A 164 6.97 -15.74 6.42
C GLU A 164 6.97 -14.70 5.28
N ASP A 165 5.80 -14.19 4.88
CA ASP A 165 5.70 -13.08 3.92
C ASP A 165 6.40 -11.82 4.45
N TRP A 166 6.20 -11.49 5.75
CA TRP A 166 6.93 -10.39 6.40
C TRP A 166 8.45 -10.60 6.34
N LYS A 167 8.92 -11.78 6.71
CA LYS A 167 10.35 -12.13 6.61
C LYS A 167 10.88 -11.96 5.19
N ASN A 168 10.13 -12.40 4.18
CA ASN A 168 10.51 -12.27 2.79
C ASN A 168 10.48 -10.80 2.32
N ILE A 169 9.59 -9.96 2.85
CA ILE A 169 9.59 -8.52 2.62
C ILE A 169 10.87 -7.90 3.16
N VAL A 170 11.23 -8.14 4.42
CA VAL A 170 12.47 -7.60 5.02
C VAL A 170 13.71 -8.03 4.24
N ARG A 171 13.74 -9.29 3.75
CA ARG A 171 14.88 -9.83 2.99
C ARG A 171 14.94 -9.40 1.53
N GLY A 172 13.83 -8.96 0.97
CA GLY A 172 13.74 -8.75 -0.49
C GLY A 172 13.38 -7.32 -0.91
N LEU A 173 12.82 -6.51 -0.01
CA LEU A 173 12.52 -5.12 -0.32
C LEU A 173 13.80 -4.30 -0.12
N VAL A 174 14.42 -3.96 -1.23
CA VAL A 174 15.67 -3.19 -1.29
C VAL A 174 15.40 -1.92 -2.07
N PHE A 175 15.73 -0.77 -1.47
CA PHE A 175 15.55 0.53 -2.08
C PHE A 175 16.70 0.84 -3.04
N THR A 176 16.35 1.46 -4.16
CA THR A 176 17.27 1.97 -5.17
C THR A 176 16.84 3.35 -5.60
N PRO A 177 17.78 4.26 -5.94
CA PRO A 177 17.46 5.61 -6.38
C PRO A 177 16.53 5.60 -7.60
N VAL A 178 15.56 6.51 -7.59
CA VAL A 178 14.75 6.83 -8.76
C VAL A 178 15.54 7.78 -9.65
N ASN A 179 15.67 7.48 -10.95
CA ASN A 179 16.45 8.27 -11.87
C ASN A 179 15.95 9.73 -11.89
N GLU A 180 16.84 10.71 -11.64
CA GLU A 180 16.49 12.14 -11.52
C GLU A 180 15.72 12.68 -12.73
N ASN A 181 15.96 12.13 -13.91
CA ASN A 181 15.23 12.50 -15.12
C ASN A 181 13.73 12.16 -15.04
N ALA A 182 13.35 11.09 -14.36
CA ALA A 182 11.94 10.73 -14.16
C ALA A 182 11.25 11.71 -13.20
N VAL A 183 11.93 12.15 -12.14
CA VAL A 183 11.40 13.13 -11.16
C VAL A 183 11.25 14.51 -11.80
N ARG A 184 12.26 14.97 -12.55
CA ARG A 184 12.21 16.25 -13.27
C ARG A 184 11.18 16.27 -14.39
N THR A 185 10.93 15.13 -15.05
CA THR A 185 9.89 14.98 -16.07
C THR A 185 8.49 15.05 -15.46
N ALA A 186 8.26 14.41 -14.33
CA ALA A 186 7.00 14.51 -13.60
C ALA A 186 6.67 15.95 -13.15
N THR A 187 7.70 16.72 -12.77
CA THR A 187 7.55 18.14 -12.37
C THR A 187 7.37 19.07 -13.56
N LYS A 188 8.00 18.78 -14.71
CA LYS A 188 7.90 19.61 -15.95
C LYS A 188 6.66 19.31 -16.80
N LEU A 189 6.12 18.07 -16.78
CA LEU A 189 4.98 17.66 -17.61
C LEU A 189 3.64 18.20 -17.12
N ARG A 190 3.56 18.84 -15.96
CA ARG A 190 2.36 19.60 -15.54
C ARG A 190 2.16 20.93 -16.30
N ALA A 191 3.18 21.43 -17.00
CA ALA A 191 3.00 22.56 -17.93
C ALA A 191 2.39 22.14 -19.29
N SER A 192 2.31 20.85 -19.59
CA SER A 192 1.61 20.31 -20.77
C SER A 192 0.88 19.03 -20.38
N HIS A 193 -0.44 19.08 -20.50
CA HIS A 193 -1.29 17.91 -20.38
C HIS A 193 -0.83 16.80 -21.31
N ARG A 194 -0.14 15.77 -20.80
CA ARG A 194 -0.18 14.38 -21.29
C ARG A 194 0.99 13.53 -20.79
N ASN A 195 0.64 12.31 -20.35
CA ASN A 195 1.48 11.11 -20.19
C ASN A 195 2.55 11.12 -19.10
N THR A 196 2.14 10.79 -17.89
CA THR A 196 3.03 10.13 -16.94
C THR A 196 3.04 8.65 -17.27
N GLY A 197 3.92 8.24 -18.16
CA GLY A 197 4.28 6.84 -18.34
C GLY A 197 4.98 6.37 -17.06
N GLU A 198 4.57 5.24 -16.55
CA GLU A 198 5.31 4.49 -15.56
C GLU A 198 6.59 3.98 -16.21
N ASP A 199 7.71 4.65 -15.90
CA ASP A 199 9.02 4.27 -16.43
C ASP A 199 9.71 3.23 -15.54
N GLU A 200 9.01 2.15 -15.17
CA GLU A 200 9.71 0.92 -14.84
C GLU A 200 9.87 0.13 -16.14
N PRO A 201 11.12 -0.11 -16.63
CA PRO A 201 11.33 -0.92 -17.83
C PRO A 201 10.63 -2.27 -17.68
N LEU A 202 9.88 -2.70 -18.68
CA LEU A 202 9.20 -4.01 -18.71
C LEU A 202 10.17 -5.18 -18.47
N LEU A 203 11.45 -4.95 -18.75
CA LEU A 203 12.53 -5.89 -18.45
C LEU A 203 13.66 -5.15 -17.71
N PRO A 204 14.30 -5.77 -16.70
CA PRO A 204 15.48 -5.20 -16.07
C PRO A 204 16.56 -5.02 -17.14
N GLY A 205 17.09 -3.80 -17.25
CA GLY A 205 18.27 -3.52 -18.09
C GLY A 205 19.45 -4.41 -17.70
N SER A 206 20.40 -4.57 -18.62
CA SER A 206 21.65 -5.30 -18.38
C SER A 206 22.33 -4.80 -17.10
N PRO A 207 23.03 -5.67 -16.36
CA PRO A 207 23.71 -5.29 -15.14
C PRO A 207 24.89 -4.39 -15.47
N ASP A 208 24.66 -3.06 -15.46
CA ASP A 208 25.77 -2.13 -15.42
C ASP A 208 26.47 -2.28 -14.06
N ASN A 209 27.80 -2.43 -14.10
CA ASN A 209 28.70 -2.64 -12.98
C ASN A 209 28.86 -1.43 -12.05
N PHE A 210 27.84 -0.57 -11.94
CA PHE A 210 27.81 0.47 -10.92
C PHE A 210 27.25 -0.12 -9.61
N THR A 211 28.06 -0.11 -8.57
CA THR A 211 27.62 -0.37 -7.18
C THR A 211 26.71 0.79 -6.74
N ILE A 212 25.44 0.72 -7.12
CA ILE A 212 24.42 1.64 -6.61
C ILE A 212 24.28 1.34 -5.12
N PRO A 213 24.41 2.35 -4.23
CA PRO A 213 24.13 2.16 -2.81
C PRO A 213 22.73 1.56 -2.65
N THR A 214 22.63 0.42 -2.02
CA THR A 214 21.35 -0.26 -1.79
C THR A 214 21.12 -0.39 -0.30
N SER A 215 19.93 -0.06 0.15
CA SER A 215 19.54 -0.14 1.54
C SER A 215 18.27 -0.97 1.70
N GLY A 216 18.20 -1.72 2.79
CA GLY A 216 17.05 -2.54 3.13
C GLY A 216 15.90 -1.72 3.72
N LEU A 217 14.92 -2.43 4.26
CA LEU A 217 13.76 -1.83 4.91
C LEU A 217 14.16 -0.96 6.12
N TYR A 218 15.06 -1.45 6.94
CA TYR A 218 15.55 -0.76 8.13
C TYR A 218 16.84 -0.01 7.81
N THR A 219 16.89 1.26 8.21
CA THR A 219 18.08 2.11 8.15
C THR A 219 18.16 2.97 9.41
N PRO A 220 19.37 3.32 9.87
CA PRO A 220 19.57 4.00 11.14
C PRO A 220 18.83 5.34 11.27
N THR A 221 18.70 6.08 10.17
CA THR A 221 18.27 7.48 10.12
C THR A 221 16.86 7.69 9.61
N SER A 222 16.15 6.60 9.17
CA SER A 222 14.84 6.76 8.59
C SER A 222 13.68 6.53 9.58
N HIS A 223 12.67 7.39 9.49
CA HIS A 223 11.32 7.01 9.93
C HIS A 223 10.79 5.92 9.02
N LEU A 224 10.06 4.96 9.58
CA LEU A 224 9.49 3.85 8.81
C LEU A 224 8.00 3.70 9.12
N ILE A 225 7.18 3.65 8.06
CA ILE A 225 5.75 3.39 8.13
C ILE A 225 5.44 2.18 7.24
N LEU A 226 4.69 1.22 7.79
CA LEU A 226 4.17 0.06 7.08
C LEU A 226 2.64 0.14 7.07
N ALA A 227 2.03 0.16 5.90
CA ALA A 227 0.59 0.22 5.75
C ALA A 227 0.11 -0.84 4.76
N GLY A 228 -1.05 -1.44 4.98
CA GLY A 228 -1.57 -2.39 4.01
C GLY A 228 -2.69 -3.29 4.53
N ASP A 229 -3.17 -4.12 3.61
CA ASP A 229 -3.94 -5.30 3.93
C ASP A 229 -2.96 -6.40 4.39
N LEU A 230 -2.67 -6.38 5.69
CA LEU A 230 -1.78 -7.34 6.31
C LEU A 230 -2.46 -8.70 6.54
N ASN A 231 -3.78 -8.78 6.31
CA ASN A 231 -4.57 -10.00 6.29
C ASN A 231 -4.56 -10.82 7.61
N TYR A 232 -4.06 -10.27 8.72
CA TYR A 232 -4.19 -10.93 10.02
C TYR A 232 -5.66 -11.02 10.41
N ARG A 233 -6.05 -12.14 11.00
CA ARG A 233 -7.44 -12.48 11.27
C ARG A 233 -7.72 -12.51 12.75
N THR A 234 -8.99 -12.75 13.10
CA THR A 234 -9.47 -12.95 14.47
C THR A 234 -9.75 -14.43 14.77
N SER A 235 -9.45 -15.33 13.84
CA SER A 235 -9.58 -16.78 14.00
C SER A 235 -8.57 -17.50 13.09
N ARG A 236 -8.24 -18.74 13.46
CA ARG A 236 -7.42 -19.66 12.63
C ARG A 236 -8.28 -20.56 11.74
N SER A 237 -9.59 -20.59 11.96
CA SER A 237 -10.56 -21.41 11.23
C SER A 237 -11.67 -20.57 10.63
N LYS A 238 -12.36 -21.12 9.61
CA LYS A 238 -13.56 -20.50 9.08
C LYS A 238 -14.69 -20.53 10.12
N PRO A 239 -15.62 -19.56 10.06
CA PRO A 239 -16.77 -19.54 10.95
C PRO A 239 -17.70 -20.73 10.71
N SER A 240 -18.36 -21.16 11.78
CA SER A 240 -19.49 -22.08 11.71
C SER A 240 -20.75 -21.35 11.16
N PRO A 241 -21.78 -22.09 10.72
CA PRO A 241 -22.99 -21.49 10.18
C PRO A 241 -23.77 -20.58 11.14
N VAL A 242 -23.46 -20.60 12.44
CA VAL A 242 -24.16 -19.79 13.47
C VAL A 242 -23.35 -18.65 14.06
N ASP A 243 -22.02 -18.60 13.84
CA ASP A 243 -21.11 -17.62 14.44
C ASP A 243 -21.45 -16.18 14.05
N TYR A 244 -22.03 -15.98 12.84
CA TYR A 244 -22.43 -14.66 12.36
C TYR A 244 -23.40 -13.91 13.30
N ARG A 245 -24.10 -14.64 14.20
CA ARG A 245 -25.03 -14.04 15.19
C ARG A 245 -24.32 -13.18 16.23
N LEU A 246 -23.04 -13.47 16.45
CA LEU A 246 -22.18 -12.76 17.40
C LEU A 246 -21.23 -11.78 16.72
N TYR A 247 -21.35 -11.59 15.40
CA TYR A 247 -20.52 -10.62 14.69
C TYR A 247 -20.77 -9.20 15.18
N PRO A 248 -19.72 -8.37 15.23
CA PRO A 248 -19.80 -7.01 15.75
C PRO A 248 -20.93 -6.20 15.13
N GLN A 249 -21.57 -5.39 15.96
CA GLN A 249 -22.58 -4.41 15.58
C GLN A 249 -22.24 -3.04 16.17
N PRO A 250 -22.74 -1.93 15.61
CA PRO A 250 -22.45 -0.56 16.08
C PRO A 250 -23.14 -0.26 17.40
N THR A 251 -22.65 -0.88 18.48
CA THR A 251 -23.08 -0.62 19.85
C THR A 251 -22.03 0.18 20.60
N LYS A 252 -22.46 1.09 21.48
CA LYS A 252 -21.59 1.82 22.41
C LYS A 252 -21.41 1.08 23.73
N ASP A 253 -22.26 0.08 24.00
CA ASP A 253 -22.18 -0.74 25.21
C ASP A 253 -21.06 -1.75 25.08
N VAL A 254 -19.97 -1.53 25.81
CA VAL A 254 -18.81 -2.42 25.84
C VAL A 254 -19.10 -3.79 26.47
N THR A 255 -20.24 -3.93 27.15
CA THR A 255 -20.69 -5.20 27.75
C THR A 255 -21.53 -6.02 26.77
N ASP A 256 -22.01 -5.45 25.67
CA ASP A 256 -22.68 -6.20 24.60
C ASP A 256 -21.70 -7.21 23.99
N PRO A 257 -22.04 -8.50 23.93
CA PRO A 257 -21.21 -9.52 23.27
C PRO A 257 -20.82 -9.16 21.82
N ARG A 258 -21.61 -8.34 21.13
CA ARG A 258 -21.36 -7.86 19.78
C ARG A 258 -20.57 -6.55 19.71
N HIS A 259 -20.11 -6.01 20.88
CA HIS A 259 -19.17 -4.89 20.81
C HIS A 259 -17.85 -5.37 20.22
N TYR A 260 -17.32 -4.64 19.23
CA TYR A 260 -16.15 -5.03 18.45
C TYR A 260 -14.90 -5.33 19.31
N SER A 261 -14.78 -4.71 20.48
CA SER A 261 -13.66 -4.92 21.39
C SER A 261 -13.53 -6.37 21.88
N ASN A 262 -14.62 -7.12 21.88
CA ASN A 262 -14.59 -8.54 22.27
C ASN A 262 -13.86 -9.36 21.21
N LEU A 263 -14.14 -9.09 19.92
CA LEU A 263 -13.45 -9.76 18.83
C LEU A 263 -11.99 -9.27 18.67
N LEU A 264 -11.71 -8.01 19.02
CA LEU A 264 -10.37 -7.44 18.95
C LEU A 264 -9.35 -8.14 19.87
N LYS A 265 -9.82 -8.79 20.94
CA LYS A 265 -8.96 -9.59 21.84
C LYS A 265 -8.31 -10.77 21.11
N GLU A 266 -8.97 -11.26 20.06
CA GLU A 266 -8.54 -12.39 19.23
C GLU A 266 -7.68 -11.96 18.03
N ASP A 267 -7.35 -10.66 17.93
CA ASP A 267 -6.58 -10.13 16.80
C ASP A 267 -5.17 -10.75 16.72
N GLN A 268 -4.94 -11.45 15.61
CA GLN A 268 -3.68 -12.17 15.39
C GLN A 268 -2.48 -11.21 15.29
N LEU A 269 -2.62 -10.06 14.60
CA LEU A 269 -1.48 -9.14 14.46
C LEU A 269 -1.02 -8.61 15.82
N SER A 270 -1.94 -8.18 16.66
CA SER A 270 -1.63 -7.71 18.01
C SER A 270 -0.93 -8.79 18.86
N SER A 271 -1.32 -10.04 18.67
CA SER A 271 -0.71 -11.19 19.36
C SER A 271 0.69 -11.48 18.82
N GLU A 272 0.87 -11.48 17.49
CA GLU A 272 2.17 -11.75 16.84
C GLU A 272 3.18 -10.62 17.07
N LEU A 273 2.73 -9.35 17.09
CA LEU A 273 3.56 -8.20 17.46
C LEU A 273 4.11 -8.32 18.88
N ARG A 274 3.23 -8.60 19.86
CA ARG A 274 3.63 -8.78 21.27
C ARG A 274 4.60 -9.93 21.45
N ALA A 275 4.47 -10.97 20.65
CA ALA A 275 5.35 -12.14 20.68
C ALA A 275 6.64 -11.96 19.87
N GLY A 276 6.84 -10.81 19.19
CA GLY A 276 8.04 -10.54 18.38
C GLY A 276 8.19 -11.47 17.19
N ARG A 277 7.10 -11.98 16.60
CA ARG A 277 7.15 -12.92 15.47
C ARG A 277 6.94 -12.28 14.11
N THR A 278 6.45 -11.04 14.09
CA THR A 278 6.22 -10.27 12.85
C THR A 278 6.43 -8.78 13.09
N CYS A 279 6.58 -7.99 12.03
CA CYS A 279 6.66 -6.54 12.05
C CYS A 279 7.61 -5.99 13.14
N HIS A 280 8.77 -6.61 13.29
CA HIS A 280 9.75 -6.38 14.36
C HIS A 280 10.06 -4.91 14.55
N GLY A 281 9.93 -4.42 15.78
CA GLY A 281 10.16 -3.03 16.18
C GLY A 281 9.02 -2.07 15.82
N LEU A 282 8.13 -2.44 14.93
CA LEU A 282 6.98 -1.60 14.57
C LEU A 282 5.91 -1.58 15.67
N ARG A 283 5.25 -0.44 15.79
CA ARG A 283 4.14 -0.21 16.73
C ARG A 283 2.90 0.19 15.97
N GLU A 284 1.76 -0.05 16.57
CA GLU A 284 0.47 0.39 16.08
C GLU A 284 -0.23 1.26 17.11
N ALA A 285 -0.95 2.26 16.66
CA ALA A 285 -1.80 3.06 17.51
C ALA A 285 -3.02 2.24 17.98
N SER A 286 -3.64 2.64 19.09
CA SER A 286 -4.80 1.92 19.64
C SER A 286 -5.96 1.87 18.64
N ILE A 287 -6.44 0.68 18.34
CA ILE A 287 -7.59 0.46 17.47
C ILE A 287 -8.86 0.81 18.24
N ARG A 288 -9.60 1.81 17.73
CA ARG A 288 -10.87 2.28 18.30
C ARG A 288 -11.98 2.35 17.25
N PHE A 289 -11.89 1.50 16.24
CA PHE A 289 -12.82 1.43 15.11
C PHE A 289 -13.24 -0.02 14.84
N ALA A 290 -14.33 -0.17 14.09
CA ALA A 290 -14.88 -1.46 13.69
C ALA A 290 -13.88 -2.28 12.86
N PRO A 291 -14.05 -3.62 12.76
CA PRO A 291 -13.32 -4.43 11.81
C PRO A 291 -13.41 -3.84 10.40
N THR A 292 -12.32 -3.97 9.63
CA THR A 292 -12.24 -3.39 8.28
C THR A 292 -12.70 -4.35 7.20
N TYR A 293 -12.85 -5.63 7.50
CA TYR A 293 -13.14 -6.74 6.59
C TYR A 293 -13.99 -7.81 7.29
N LYS A 294 -14.86 -8.56 6.69
CA LYS A 294 -15.38 -8.60 5.31
C LYS A 294 -16.84 -8.15 5.33
N TYR A 295 -17.11 -7.00 4.74
CA TYR A 295 -18.48 -6.54 4.58
C TYR A 295 -19.19 -7.33 3.46
N SER A 296 -20.50 -7.56 3.60
CA SER A 296 -21.30 -8.26 2.60
C SER A 296 -21.54 -7.39 1.36
N ASP A 297 -21.87 -8.04 0.23
CA ASP A 297 -22.28 -7.33 -0.99
C ASP A 297 -23.49 -6.42 -0.75
N LYS A 298 -24.38 -6.84 0.15
CA LYS A 298 -25.53 -6.02 0.57
C LYS A 298 -25.09 -4.74 1.28
N GLN A 299 -24.11 -4.84 2.18
CA GLN A 299 -23.58 -3.67 2.88
C GLN A 299 -22.85 -2.72 1.93
N GLN A 300 -22.10 -3.27 0.97
CA GLN A 300 -21.43 -2.49 -0.06
C GLN A 300 -22.44 -1.73 -0.94
N ALA A 301 -23.52 -2.37 -1.34
CA ALA A 301 -24.57 -1.74 -2.17
C ALA A 301 -25.25 -0.53 -1.52
N VAL A 302 -25.24 -0.43 -0.18
CA VAL A 302 -25.81 0.69 0.57
C VAL A 302 -24.75 1.56 1.26
N ALA A 303 -23.47 1.40 0.92
CA ALA A 303 -22.37 2.07 1.61
C ALA A 303 -22.51 3.60 1.67
N GLU A 304 -23.00 4.22 0.60
CA GLU A 304 -23.15 5.68 0.50
C GLU A 304 -24.39 6.22 1.19
N THR A 305 -25.38 5.36 1.50
CA THR A 305 -26.66 5.75 2.11
C THR A 305 -26.85 5.22 3.53
N ASN A 306 -25.93 4.35 3.99
CA ASN A 306 -26.00 3.75 5.31
C ASN A 306 -25.62 4.77 6.38
N ASP A 307 -26.51 4.97 7.34
CA ASP A 307 -26.29 5.84 8.51
C ASP A 307 -25.34 5.24 9.57
N GLY A 308 -24.78 4.06 9.32
CA GLY A 308 -23.91 3.35 10.25
C GLY A 308 -24.63 2.63 11.40
N SER A 309 -25.98 2.58 11.37
CA SER A 309 -26.80 1.96 12.42
C SER A 309 -26.66 0.43 12.48
N THR A 310 -26.23 -0.19 11.40
CA THR A 310 -26.04 -1.64 11.32
C THR A 310 -24.83 -1.99 10.47
N TRP A 311 -24.17 -3.10 10.79
CA TRP A 311 -23.10 -3.70 9.97
C TRP A 311 -23.54 -5.06 9.47
N ASP A 312 -23.52 -5.26 8.16
CA ASP A 312 -23.82 -6.56 7.53
C ASP A 312 -22.53 -7.21 7.02
N TRP A 313 -22.17 -8.32 7.64
CA TRP A 313 -20.93 -9.02 7.42
C TRP A 313 -21.12 -10.23 6.50
N ALA A 314 -20.12 -10.56 5.72
CA ALA A 314 -20.06 -11.79 4.96
C ALA A 314 -19.97 -13.02 5.91
N LYS A 315 -21.01 -13.84 5.97
CA LYS A 315 -21.16 -14.93 6.95
C LYS A 315 -20.08 -16.01 6.90
N HIS A 316 -19.35 -16.12 5.78
CA HIS A 316 -18.30 -17.12 5.55
C HIS A 316 -16.90 -16.67 5.99
N ARG A 317 -16.78 -15.49 6.65
CA ARG A 317 -15.56 -14.92 7.20
C ARG A 317 -15.82 -14.30 8.56
N PHE A 318 -14.87 -14.47 9.49
CA PHE A 318 -14.88 -13.67 10.70
C PHE A 318 -14.52 -12.22 10.37
N PRO A 319 -15.27 -11.22 10.89
CA PRO A 319 -14.85 -9.84 10.80
C PRO A 319 -13.45 -9.67 11.40
N SER A 320 -12.58 -8.95 10.71
CA SER A 320 -11.18 -8.83 11.09
C SER A 320 -10.62 -7.45 10.73
N TRP A 321 -9.55 -7.02 11.42
CA TRP A 321 -8.79 -5.83 11.11
C TRP A 321 -7.64 -6.22 10.19
N CYS A 322 -7.94 -6.40 8.91
CA CYS A 322 -6.96 -6.79 7.90
C CYS A 322 -6.08 -5.62 7.46
N ASP A 323 -6.67 -4.42 7.45
CA ASP A 323 -6.07 -3.19 6.94
C ASP A 323 -5.48 -2.40 8.11
N ARG A 324 -4.15 -2.27 8.12
CA ARG A 324 -3.38 -1.80 9.29
C ARG A 324 -2.31 -0.80 8.88
N ILE A 325 -1.98 0.12 9.80
CA ILE A 325 -0.87 1.07 9.65
C ILE A 325 -0.01 1.04 10.91
N LEU A 326 1.25 0.66 10.71
CA LEU A 326 2.25 0.56 11.76
C LEU A 326 3.38 1.56 11.49
N TYR A 327 4.09 1.97 12.53
CA TYR A 327 5.24 2.86 12.41
C TYR A 327 6.36 2.43 13.37
N LEU A 328 7.59 2.77 13.01
CA LEU A 328 8.75 2.53 13.87
C LEU A 328 8.93 3.75 14.78
N ASP A 329 8.93 3.52 16.09
CA ASP A 329 9.14 4.60 17.08
C ASP A 329 10.55 5.20 16.96
N LEU A 330 10.77 6.37 17.52
CA LEU A 330 12.10 6.99 17.53
C LEU A 330 13.11 6.11 18.29
N PRO A 331 14.36 6.06 17.81
CA PRO A 331 15.39 5.31 18.50
C PRO A 331 15.75 5.95 19.86
N LEU A 332 16.27 5.13 20.77
CA LEU A 332 16.60 5.59 22.11
C LEU A 332 17.65 6.73 22.11
N TRP A 333 18.59 6.71 21.16
CA TRP A 333 19.62 7.77 21.07
C TRP A 333 19.09 9.14 20.64
N MET A 334 17.88 9.22 20.07
CA MET A 334 17.21 10.49 19.79
C MET A 334 16.35 10.99 20.97
N LYS A 335 15.97 10.10 21.89
CA LYS A 335 15.10 10.42 23.04
C LYS A 335 15.85 11.06 24.22
N THR A 336 17.15 11.24 24.13
CA THR A 336 17.99 11.83 25.18
C THR A 336 17.98 13.37 25.19
N GLU A 337 17.34 13.99 24.19
CA GLU A 337 17.20 15.45 24.11
C GLU A 337 16.18 15.98 25.14
N ASP A 338 16.32 17.24 25.56
CA ASP A 338 15.36 17.90 26.44
C ASP A 338 14.75 19.13 25.74
N PRO A 339 13.44 19.12 25.41
CA PRO A 339 12.47 18.04 25.61
C PRO A 339 12.66 16.90 24.60
N PRO A 340 12.35 15.65 25.01
CA PRO A 340 12.58 14.50 24.15
C PRO A 340 11.71 14.55 22.89
N ALA A 341 12.31 14.27 21.75
CA ALA A 341 11.60 14.12 20.50
C ALA A 341 10.61 12.95 20.57
N SER A 342 9.45 13.08 19.97
CA SER A 342 8.41 12.03 19.96
C SER A 342 7.59 12.05 18.68
N ILE A 343 7.17 10.87 18.24
CA ILE A 343 6.14 10.72 17.22
C ILE A 343 4.78 10.88 17.89
N ARG A 344 3.97 11.80 17.39
CA ARG A 344 2.61 12.01 17.89
C ARG A 344 1.59 11.42 16.93
N VAL A 345 0.79 10.48 17.43
CA VAL A 345 -0.42 9.99 16.73
C VAL A 345 -1.52 11.01 16.96
N ASN A 346 -1.98 11.64 15.89
CA ASN A 346 -3.08 12.62 15.95
C ASN A 346 -4.43 11.92 15.84
N ASN A 347 -4.56 10.95 14.92
CA ASN A 347 -5.76 10.15 14.76
C ASN A 347 -5.42 8.82 14.04
N TYR A 348 -6.10 7.74 14.41
CA TYR A 348 -6.04 6.44 13.76
C TYR A 348 -7.44 5.84 13.70
N THR A 349 -8.00 5.72 12.51
CA THR A 349 -9.39 5.30 12.33
C THR A 349 -9.64 4.64 10.98
N SER A 350 -10.74 3.89 10.88
CA SER A 350 -11.25 3.46 9.58
C SER A 350 -12.15 4.55 8.98
N LEU A 351 -12.02 4.77 7.68
CA LEU A 351 -12.92 5.63 6.91
C LEU A 351 -14.23 4.90 6.57
N PRO A 352 -15.26 5.58 6.10
CA PRO A 352 -16.49 4.93 5.63
C PRO A 352 -16.23 3.83 4.60
N LEU A 353 -17.13 2.83 4.57
CA LEU A 353 -17.09 1.77 3.57
C LEU A 353 -17.33 2.37 2.18
N MET A 354 -16.60 1.89 1.18
CA MET A 354 -16.81 2.23 -0.23
C MET A 354 -17.64 1.15 -0.90
N SER A 355 -18.56 1.53 -1.80
CA SER A 355 -19.42 0.58 -2.53
C SER A 355 -18.62 -0.39 -3.42
N THR A 356 -17.38 -0.04 -3.74
CA THR A 356 -16.48 -0.81 -4.62
C THR A 356 -15.63 -1.85 -3.90
N SER A 357 -15.70 -1.95 -2.56
CA SER A 357 -14.82 -2.86 -1.81
C SER A 357 -15.53 -3.47 -0.59
N ASP A 358 -15.17 -4.71 -0.28
CA ASP A 358 -15.53 -5.40 0.96
C ASP A 358 -14.63 -5.05 2.15
N HIS A 359 -13.69 -4.12 1.94
CA HIS A 359 -12.82 -3.52 2.95
C HIS A 359 -13.17 -2.05 3.19
N ARG A 360 -12.95 -1.58 4.42
CA ARG A 360 -12.94 -0.15 4.75
C ARG A 360 -11.52 0.38 4.64
N PRO A 361 -11.32 1.58 4.06
CA PRO A 361 -10.03 2.23 4.15
C PRO A 361 -9.67 2.53 5.62
N VAL A 362 -8.38 2.54 5.94
CA VAL A 362 -7.87 2.92 7.26
C VAL A 362 -6.89 4.08 7.09
N ALA A 363 -7.01 5.07 7.96
CA ALA A 363 -6.21 6.28 7.92
C ALA A 363 -5.46 6.53 9.24
N LEU A 364 -4.22 6.97 9.13
CA LEU A 364 -3.36 7.39 10.22
C LEU A 364 -2.82 8.80 9.97
N SER A 365 -3.03 9.71 10.91
CA SER A 365 -2.40 11.03 10.95
C SER A 365 -1.30 11.05 12.00
N LEU A 366 -0.07 11.31 11.58
CA LEU A 366 1.12 11.41 12.42
C LEU A 366 1.76 12.79 12.32
N SER A 367 2.30 13.26 13.45
CA SER A 367 3.27 14.36 13.47
C SER A 367 4.64 13.78 13.81
N LEU A 368 5.57 13.86 12.86
CA LEU A 368 6.96 13.44 13.03
C LEU A 368 7.81 14.64 13.45
N PRO A 369 8.89 14.44 14.22
CA PRO A 369 9.84 15.49 14.50
C PRO A 369 10.44 16.06 13.22
N THR A 370 10.74 17.36 13.20
CA THR A 370 11.45 18.03 12.10
C THR A 370 12.96 17.94 12.21
N THR A 371 13.46 17.39 13.31
CA THR A 371 14.88 17.05 13.52
C THR A 371 15.16 15.69 12.88
N ALA A 372 16.21 15.58 12.09
CA ALA A 372 16.66 14.32 11.50
C ALA A 372 17.09 13.33 12.59
N ILE A 373 16.83 12.04 12.36
CA ILE A 373 17.36 10.99 13.25
C ILE A 373 18.88 10.94 13.07
N PRO A 374 19.68 11.24 14.10
CA PRO A 374 21.13 11.24 13.97
C PRO A 374 21.69 9.83 13.77
N THR A 375 22.86 9.73 13.15
CA THR A 375 23.59 8.46 13.08
C THR A 375 23.95 8.00 14.49
N PRO A 376 23.67 6.75 14.86
CA PRO A 376 23.97 6.25 16.20
C PRO A 376 25.48 6.19 16.47
N THR A 377 25.87 6.45 17.71
CA THR A 377 27.21 6.13 18.21
C THR A 377 27.33 4.64 18.50
N GLU A 378 28.53 4.07 18.44
CA GLU A 378 28.77 2.60 18.59
C GLU A 378 28.12 2.00 19.85
N ALA A 379 28.08 2.72 20.96
CA ALA A 379 27.51 2.25 22.23
C ALA A 379 25.95 2.14 22.24
N ALA A 380 25.25 2.83 21.33
CA ALA A 380 23.78 2.86 21.28
C ALA A 380 23.20 1.82 20.31
N ALA A 381 24.06 1.14 19.57
CA ALA A 381 23.69 0.40 18.36
C ALA A 381 23.11 -1.01 18.58
N ASP A 382 23.38 -1.65 19.72
CA ASP A 382 23.22 -3.13 19.81
C ASP A 382 21.80 -3.65 19.89
N SER A 383 20.79 -2.83 20.21
CA SER A 383 19.42 -3.31 20.45
C SER A 383 18.35 -2.81 19.46
N ASP A 384 18.67 -1.86 18.57
CA ASP A 384 17.66 -1.29 17.66
C ASP A 384 17.61 -2.04 16.32
N VAL A 385 16.39 -2.36 15.87
CA VAL A 385 16.12 -3.07 14.58
C VAL A 385 16.61 -2.31 13.36
N ARG A 386 16.83 -0.98 13.46
CA ARG A 386 17.40 -0.17 12.39
C ARG A 386 18.83 -0.55 12.06
N ILE A 387 19.55 -1.02 13.06
CA ILE A 387 20.97 -1.38 12.99
C ILE A 387 21.14 -2.89 12.88
N ASN A 388 20.36 -3.62 13.68
CA ASN A 388 20.33 -5.07 13.69
C ASN A 388 18.96 -5.58 13.19
N PRO A 389 18.69 -5.52 11.86
CA PRO A 389 17.44 -5.98 11.31
C PRO A 389 17.23 -7.47 11.60
N PRO A 390 15.96 -7.90 11.81
CA PRO A 390 15.65 -9.29 12.19
C PRO A 390 16.04 -10.33 11.13
N PHE A 391 16.22 -9.88 9.91
CA PHE A 391 16.59 -10.72 8.77
C PHE A 391 17.53 -9.95 7.84
N THR A 392 18.59 -10.61 7.37
CA THR A 392 19.54 -10.03 6.41
C THR A 392 18.95 -10.00 5.00
N ILE A 393 19.34 -8.99 4.21
CA ILE A 393 18.97 -8.88 2.80
C ILE A 393 19.43 -10.13 2.05
N ASN A 394 18.58 -10.65 1.20
CA ASN A 394 18.93 -11.77 0.33
C ASN A 394 19.87 -11.27 -0.79
N PRO A 395 21.10 -11.79 -0.90
CA PRO A 395 22.02 -11.32 -1.95
C PRO A 395 21.50 -11.48 -3.38
N GLN A 396 20.55 -12.41 -3.59
CA GLN A 396 19.95 -12.68 -4.89
C GLN A 396 18.63 -11.91 -5.12
N TRP A 397 18.34 -10.85 -4.35
CA TRP A 397 17.06 -10.15 -4.43
C TRP A 397 16.75 -9.63 -5.83
N ARG A 398 17.74 -9.07 -6.54
CA ARG A 398 17.59 -8.59 -7.94
C ARG A 398 17.18 -9.71 -8.89
N GLN A 399 17.91 -10.85 -8.84
CA GLN A 399 17.62 -12.00 -9.70
C GLN A 399 16.22 -12.58 -9.42
N ARG A 400 15.85 -12.67 -8.13
CA ARG A 400 14.52 -13.15 -7.70
C ARG A 400 13.42 -12.22 -8.21
N ARG A 401 13.59 -10.89 -8.05
CA ARG A 401 12.62 -9.90 -8.55
C ARG A 401 12.52 -9.96 -10.08
N ALA A 402 13.63 -10.01 -10.80
CA ALA A 402 13.63 -10.13 -12.25
C ALA A 402 12.93 -11.41 -12.74
N THR A 403 13.17 -12.54 -12.07
CA THR A 403 12.52 -13.82 -12.39
C THR A 403 11.02 -13.75 -12.11
N ALA A 404 10.61 -13.19 -10.98
CA ALA A 404 9.22 -12.99 -10.65
C ALA A 404 8.53 -12.08 -11.69
N ARG A 405 9.17 -10.98 -12.10
CA ARG A 405 8.63 -10.07 -13.11
C ARG A 405 8.39 -10.72 -14.47
N ARG A 406 9.31 -11.58 -14.92
CA ARG A 406 9.11 -12.36 -16.15
C ARG A 406 7.87 -13.26 -16.06
N LYS A 407 7.67 -13.92 -14.92
CA LYS A 407 6.48 -14.75 -14.67
C LYS A 407 5.21 -13.91 -14.63
N GLU A 408 5.24 -12.74 -13.97
CA GLU A 408 4.12 -11.78 -13.94
C GLU A 408 3.70 -11.39 -15.34
N ILE A 409 4.65 -11.04 -16.24
CA ILE A 409 4.35 -10.68 -17.63
C ILE A 409 3.67 -11.86 -18.35
N VAL A 410 4.21 -13.08 -18.24
CA VAL A 410 3.61 -14.26 -18.89
C VAL A 410 2.20 -14.53 -18.37
N VAL A 411 2.02 -14.54 -17.04
CA VAL A 411 0.69 -14.75 -16.43
C VAL A 411 -0.25 -13.61 -16.78
N GLY A 412 0.25 -12.36 -16.78
CA GLY A 412 -0.51 -11.17 -17.17
C GLY A 412 -1.03 -11.25 -18.60
N LEU A 413 -0.17 -11.65 -19.55
CA LEU A 413 -0.56 -11.83 -20.95
C LEU A 413 -1.61 -12.93 -21.10
N LEU A 414 -1.41 -14.09 -20.48
CA LEU A 414 -2.39 -15.19 -20.52
C LEU A 414 -3.72 -14.76 -19.89
N ALA A 415 -3.68 -14.11 -18.75
CA ALA A 415 -4.86 -13.58 -18.08
C ALA A 415 -5.56 -12.50 -18.93
N PHE A 416 -4.80 -11.62 -19.58
CA PHE A 416 -5.34 -10.61 -20.50
C PHE A 416 -6.12 -11.27 -21.64
N LEU A 417 -5.51 -12.24 -22.32
CA LEU A 417 -6.14 -12.92 -23.46
C LEU A 417 -7.44 -13.65 -23.05
N VAL A 418 -7.46 -14.28 -21.87
CA VAL A 418 -8.59 -15.13 -21.47
C VAL A 418 -9.66 -14.36 -20.69
N LEU A 419 -9.26 -13.44 -19.80
CA LEU A 419 -10.18 -12.83 -18.82
C LEU A 419 -10.68 -11.44 -19.24
N THR A 420 -9.97 -10.73 -20.15
CA THR A 420 -10.40 -9.40 -20.58
C THR A 420 -11.23 -9.46 -21.88
N TRP A 421 -12.06 -8.44 -22.08
CA TRP A 421 -12.83 -8.30 -23.32
C TRP A 421 -11.92 -8.07 -24.51
N GLU A 422 -10.93 -7.21 -24.36
CA GLU A 422 -9.94 -6.87 -25.40
C GLU A 422 -9.13 -8.09 -25.84
N GLY A 423 -8.69 -8.90 -24.89
CA GLY A 423 -7.97 -10.14 -25.17
C GLY A 423 -8.82 -11.17 -25.92
N ARG A 424 -10.07 -11.35 -25.50
CA ARG A 424 -11.01 -12.27 -26.18
C ARG A 424 -11.33 -11.82 -27.58
N THR A 425 -11.52 -10.53 -27.83
CA THR A 425 -11.74 -9.99 -29.18
C THR A 425 -10.51 -10.18 -30.06
N LEU A 426 -9.29 -10.00 -29.51
CA LEU A 426 -8.05 -10.27 -30.21
C LEU A 426 -7.93 -11.75 -30.61
N ILE A 427 -8.22 -12.69 -29.72
CA ILE A 427 -8.22 -14.14 -30.04
C ILE A 427 -9.22 -14.43 -31.14
N LEU A 428 -10.43 -13.90 -31.06
CA LEU A 428 -11.45 -14.10 -32.07
C LEU A 428 -11.00 -13.57 -33.44
N ALA A 429 -10.43 -12.37 -33.49
CA ALA A 429 -9.89 -11.78 -34.70
C ALA A 429 -8.76 -12.63 -35.33
N MET A 430 -7.87 -13.18 -34.49
CA MET A 430 -6.82 -14.09 -34.96
C MET A 430 -7.39 -15.38 -35.53
N ILE A 431 -8.40 -15.97 -34.91
CA ILE A 431 -9.06 -17.20 -35.41
C ILE A 431 -9.72 -16.92 -36.75
N VAL A 432 -10.49 -15.83 -36.88
CA VAL A 432 -11.17 -15.45 -38.14
C VAL A 432 -10.14 -15.18 -39.24
N GLY A 433 -9.06 -14.44 -38.92
CA GLY A 433 -7.99 -14.15 -39.87
C GLY A 433 -7.25 -15.41 -40.34
N ALA A 434 -6.93 -16.33 -39.43
CA ALA A 434 -6.27 -17.61 -39.75
C ALA A 434 -7.18 -18.49 -40.59
N SER A 435 -8.48 -18.61 -40.26
CA SER A 435 -9.47 -19.38 -41.03
C SER A 435 -9.67 -18.79 -42.42
N GLY A 436 -9.83 -17.45 -42.52
CA GLY A 436 -9.96 -16.79 -43.83
C GLY A 436 -8.72 -16.97 -44.70
N GLY A 437 -7.51 -16.79 -44.13
CA GLY A 437 -6.25 -17.05 -44.83
C GLY A 437 -6.12 -18.51 -45.30
N TRP A 438 -6.53 -19.46 -44.45
CA TRP A 438 -6.58 -20.87 -44.83
C TRP A 438 -7.51 -21.14 -46.03
N PHE A 439 -8.73 -20.62 -46.02
CA PHE A 439 -9.67 -20.76 -47.14
C PHE A 439 -9.15 -20.15 -48.42
N ILE A 440 -8.52 -18.94 -48.37
CA ILE A 440 -7.91 -18.31 -49.53
C ILE A 440 -6.78 -19.18 -50.10
N MET A 441 -5.88 -19.67 -49.23
CA MET A 441 -4.78 -20.53 -49.63
C MET A 441 -5.28 -21.83 -50.28
N MET A 442 -6.26 -22.46 -49.70
CA MET A 442 -6.85 -23.68 -50.27
C MET A 442 -7.55 -23.44 -51.61
N SER A 443 -8.19 -22.27 -51.80
CA SER A 443 -8.79 -21.88 -53.06
C SER A 443 -7.75 -21.69 -54.17
N ILE A 444 -6.58 -21.07 -53.84
CA ILE A 444 -5.50 -20.89 -54.79
C ILE A 444 -4.80 -22.19 -55.16
N LEU A 445 -4.68 -23.15 -54.24
CA LEU A 445 -4.07 -24.46 -54.49
C LEU A 445 -4.99 -25.42 -55.26
N ALA A 446 -6.29 -25.15 -55.31
CA ALA A 446 -7.28 -25.96 -56.02
C ALA A 446 -7.52 -25.52 -57.49
N THR A 447 -6.94 -24.39 -57.88
CA THR A 447 -6.86 -23.86 -59.27
C THR A 447 -5.54 -24.20 -59.92
#